data_d3dccae2d98221c69ff5054768ee6413
#
_entry.id   d3dccae2d98221c69ff5054768ee6413
#
_cell.length_a   1.000
_cell.length_b   1.000
_cell.length_c   1.000
_cell.angle_alpha   90.00
_cell.angle_beta   90.00
_cell.angle_gamma   90.00
#
_symmetry.space_group_name_H-M   'P 1'
#
loop_
_entity.id
_entity.type
_entity.pdbx_description
1 polymer ?
#
loop_
_entity_poly.entity_id
_entity_poly.type
_entity_poly.pdbx_seq_one_letter_code
_entity_poly.pdbx_strand_id
1 'polypeptide(L)'
;MMRLKKVIFLIIVLIIQTSYTFASKSISIGYQAKYKNFDNFDYVNTTAKKGGNIIISAFGTFDSLNPFLLKSLSPSQINNLLFDTLMTRSLDEPSSSYSLIAKSYRLSDDQLSVEYYID
;
A
#
# COMPACT_ATOMS: atom_id res chain seq x y z
N MET A 1 -8.23 45.31 27.45
CA MET A 1 -7.06 44.42 27.43
C MET A 1 -7.40 42.96 27.62
N MET A 2 -8.30 42.58 28.53
CA MET A 2 -8.71 41.18 28.80
C MET A 2 -9.48 40.51 27.64
N ARG A 3 -10.31 41.23 26.88
CA ARG A 3 -11.05 40.71 25.71
C ARG A 3 -10.13 40.36 24.52
N LEU A 4 -9.11 41.18 24.28
CA LEU A 4 -8.14 40.97 23.21
C LEU A 4 -7.31 39.69 23.45
N LYS A 5 -6.87 39.44 24.68
CA LYS A 5 -6.14 38.21 25.07
C LYS A 5 -7.00 36.95 24.88
N LYS A 6 -8.30 37.01 25.18
CA LYS A 6 -9.25 35.89 24.95
C LYS A 6 -9.44 35.61 23.47
N VAL A 7 -9.54 36.65 22.63
CA VAL A 7 -9.68 36.49 21.17
C VAL A 7 -8.41 35.88 20.57
N ILE A 8 -7.24 36.35 20.97
CA ILE A 8 -5.95 35.80 20.52
C ILE A 8 -5.81 34.35 20.95
N PHE A 9 -6.17 34.00 22.18
CA PHE A 9 -6.16 32.60 22.65
C PHE A 9 -7.11 31.70 21.85
N LEU A 10 -8.29 32.18 21.50
CA LEU A 10 -9.28 31.46 20.72
C LEU A 10 -8.79 31.22 19.28
N ILE A 11 -8.11 32.18 18.66
CA ILE A 11 -7.48 32.06 17.35
C ILE A 11 -6.33 31.04 17.37
N ILE A 12 -5.50 31.06 18.42
CA ILE A 12 -4.41 30.10 18.58
C ILE A 12 -4.96 28.66 18.73
N VAL A 13 -6.02 28.47 19.51
CA VAL A 13 -6.69 27.16 19.67
C VAL A 13 -7.30 26.69 18.33
N LEU A 14 -7.83 27.60 17.52
CA LEU A 14 -8.39 27.26 16.20
C LEU A 14 -7.29 26.86 15.19
N ILE A 15 -6.12 27.43 15.26
CA ILE A 15 -4.97 27.12 14.39
C ILE A 15 -4.33 25.76 14.73
N ILE A 16 -4.44 25.31 15.99
CA ILE A 16 -3.91 24.02 16.46
C ILE A 16 -4.77 22.84 15.98
N GLN A 17 -5.95 23.06 15.45
CA GLN A 17 -6.83 22.04 14.84
C GLN A 17 -6.41 21.69 13.40
N THR A 18 -5.14 21.80 13.04
CA THR A 18 -4.65 21.20 11.80
C THR A 18 -4.71 19.68 11.96
N SER A 19 -5.67 19.09 11.30
CA SER A 19 -5.80 17.63 11.23
C SER A 19 -4.51 17.06 10.66
N TYR A 20 -3.68 16.46 11.51
CA TYR A 20 -2.55 15.66 11.06
C TYR A 20 -3.11 14.43 10.38
N THR A 21 -3.23 14.48 9.08
CA THR A 21 -3.54 13.28 8.28
C THR A 21 -2.29 12.40 8.31
N PHE A 22 -2.29 11.41 9.18
CA PHE A 22 -1.18 10.45 9.23
C PHE A 22 -1.19 9.62 7.96
N ALA A 23 -0.07 9.59 7.27
CA ALA A 23 0.15 8.64 6.20
C ALA A 23 0.12 7.21 6.76
N SER A 24 -0.70 6.34 6.18
CA SER A 24 -0.88 4.96 6.63
C SER A 24 -0.06 3.99 5.77
N LYS A 25 0.33 2.86 6.35
CA LYS A 25 0.99 1.76 5.65
C LYS A 25 0.02 0.70 5.13
N SER A 26 -1.25 0.79 5.50
CA SER A 26 -2.27 -0.20 5.11
C SER A 26 -3.58 0.49 4.75
N ILE A 27 -4.24 -0.03 3.73
CA ILE A 27 -5.60 0.34 3.32
C ILE A 27 -6.51 -0.86 3.44
N SER A 28 -7.69 -0.69 4.02
CA SER A 28 -8.71 -1.72 4.15
C SER A 28 -10.09 -1.14 3.90
N ILE A 29 -10.95 -1.91 3.25
CA ILE A 29 -12.32 -1.52 2.90
C ILE A 29 -13.29 -2.30 3.78
N GLY A 30 -14.07 -1.56 4.58
CA GLY A 30 -15.15 -2.11 5.40
C GLY A 30 -14.76 -2.71 6.74
N TYR A 31 -13.47 -2.78 7.08
CA TYR A 31 -12.98 -3.25 8.38
C TYR A 31 -11.58 -2.70 8.70
N GLN A 32 -11.10 -2.94 9.90
CA GLN A 32 -9.77 -2.50 10.31
C GLN A 32 -8.72 -3.49 9.83
N ALA A 33 -7.67 -3.01 9.14
CA ALA A 33 -6.55 -3.84 8.71
C ALA A 33 -5.87 -4.54 9.90
N LYS A 34 -5.60 -5.83 9.75
CA LYS A 34 -5.02 -6.70 10.77
C LYS A 34 -3.59 -6.28 11.14
N TYR A 35 -2.78 -6.00 10.13
CA TYR A 35 -1.36 -5.70 10.30
C TYR A 35 -1.14 -4.19 10.36
N LYS A 36 -0.71 -3.67 11.51
CA LYS A 36 -0.42 -2.24 11.69
C LYS A 36 1.08 -1.92 11.68
N ASN A 37 1.84 -2.64 12.51
CA ASN A 37 3.29 -2.55 12.60
C ASN A 37 3.83 -3.98 12.59
N PHE A 38 4.32 -4.42 11.45
CA PHE A 38 4.76 -5.80 11.24
C PHE A 38 5.94 -5.82 10.27
N ASP A 39 6.79 -6.82 10.40
CA ASP A 39 7.88 -7.10 9.48
C ASP A 39 7.51 -8.20 8.47
N ASN A 40 6.61 -9.11 8.86
CA ASN A 40 6.15 -10.22 8.04
C ASN A 40 4.67 -10.49 8.29
N PHE A 41 3.96 -10.99 7.30
CA PHE A 41 2.63 -11.56 7.49
C PHE A 41 2.70 -12.84 8.33
N ASP A 42 1.70 -13.14 9.13
CA ASP A 42 1.66 -14.29 10.03
C ASP A 42 1.79 -15.65 9.32
N TYR A 43 1.36 -15.72 8.06
CA TYR A 43 1.45 -16.92 7.25
C TYR A 43 2.83 -17.14 6.60
N VAL A 44 3.77 -16.22 6.77
CA VAL A 44 5.12 -16.32 6.19
C VAL A 44 6.06 -17.06 7.14
N ASN A 45 6.71 -18.11 6.65
CA ASN A 45 7.78 -18.77 7.39
C ASN A 45 9.11 -18.02 7.20
N THR A 46 9.51 -17.24 8.20
CA THR A 46 10.74 -16.44 8.18
C THR A 46 12.01 -17.27 8.22
N THR A 47 11.93 -18.54 8.63
CA THR A 47 13.07 -19.46 8.70
C THR A 47 13.19 -20.35 7.46
N ALA A 48 12.31 -20.17 6.48
CA ALA A 48 12.36 -20.94 5.25
C ALA A 48 13.67 -20.70 4.50
N LYS A 49 14.27 -21.77 3.99
CA LYS A 49 15.47 -21.68 3.15
C LYS A 49 15.11 -20.95 1.85
N LYS A 50 15.91 -19.93 1.52
CA LYS A 50 15.77 -19.22 0.24
C LYS A 50 16.38 -20.05 -0.88
N GLY A 51 15.74 -20.03 -2.04
CA GLY A 51 16.20 -20.73 -3.24
C GLY A 51 15.41 -22.02 -3.53
N GLY A 52 15.85 -22.77 -4.51
CA GLY A 52 15.20 -23.95 -5.05
C GLY A 52 14.57 -23.68 -6.43
N ASN A 53 13.91 -24.68 -6.98
CA ASN A 53 13.22 -24.61 -8.25
C ASN A 53 11.72 -24.87 -8.06
N ILE A 54 10.90 -24.04 -8.69
CA ILE A 54 9.46 -24.25 -8.76
C ILE A 54 9.04 -24.31 -10.23
N ILE A 55 8.18 -25.26 -10.58
CA ILE A 55 7.60 -25.38 -11.92
C ILE A 55 6.12 -25.05 -11.80
N ILE A 56 5.71 -24.01 -12.50
CA ILE A 56 4.32 -23.53 -12.51
C ILE A 56 3.80 -23.68 -13.94
N SER A 57 2.62 -24.32 -14.09
CA SER A 57 1.96 -24.43 -15.37
C SER A 57 1.22 -23.14 -15.73
N ALA A 58 1.27 -22.75 -17.00
CA ALA A 58 0.48 -21.66 -17.55
C ALA A 58 -0.19 -22.14 -18.86
N PHE A 59 -1.39 -21.65 -19.11
CA PHE A 59 -2.10 -21.91 -20.36
C PHE A 59 -1.74 -20.88 -21.43
N GLY A 60 -1.64 -21.33 -22.67
CA GLY A 60 -1.39 -20.47 -23.81
C GLY A 60 0.05 -20.53 -24.33
N THR A 61 0.38 -19.57 -25.19
CA THR A 61 1.72 -19.38 -25.74
C THR A 61 2.22 -17.99 -25.34
N PHE A 62 3.52 -17.76 -25.49
CA PHE A 62 4.12 -16.45 -25.31
C PHE A 62 5.23 -16.25 -26.36
N ASP A 63 5.47 -15.00 -26.71
CA ASP A 63 6.56 -14.59 -27.61
C ASP A 63 7.55 -13.63 -26.90
N SER A 64 7.19 -13.15 -25.73
CA SER A 64 8.04 -12.27 -24.92
C SER A 64 7.79 -12.45 -23.43
N LEU A 65 8.81 -12.21 -22.62
CA LEU A 65 8.70 -12.09 -21.17
C LEU A 65 8.47 -10.64 -20.72
N ASN A 66 8.47 -9.67 -21.66
CA ASN A 66 8.18 -8.28 -21.34
C ASN A 66 6.68 -8.01 -21.50
N PRO A 67 5.94 -7.80 -20.37
CA PRO A 67 4.49 -7.62 -20.37
C PRO A 67 4.04 -6.24 -20.86
N PHE A 68 4.96 -5.29 -21.06
CA PHE A 68 4.65 -3.92 -21.47
C PHE A 68 4.74 -3.70 -22.96
N LEU A 69 5.04 -4.73 -23.74
CA LEU A 69 5.05 -4.63 -25.21
C LEU A 69 3.62 -4.64 -25.76
N LEU A 70 3.25 -3.63 -26.56
CA LEU A 70 1.89 -3.44 -27.08
C LEU A 70 1.39 -4.53 -28.01
N LYS A 71 2.28 -5.26 -28.70
CA LYS A 71 1.93 -6.28 -29.69
C LYS A 71 2.53 -7.65 -29.37
N SER A 72 2.72 -7.93 -28.10
CA SER A 72 3.38 -9.13 -27.62
C SER A 72 2.50 -9.87 -26.63
N LEU A 73 2.63 -11.18 -26.58
CA LEU A 73 1.98 -12.04 -25.61
C LEU A 73 3.00 -12.43 -24.54
N SER A 74 2.78 -12.00 -23.31
CA SER A 74 3.55 -12.46 -22.16
C SER A 74 2.73 -13.42 -21.29
N PRO A 75 3.37 -14.35 -20.57
CA PRO A 75 2.65 -15.22 -19.63
C PRO A 75 1.96 -14.37 -18.55
N SER A 76 0.72 -14.71 -18.20
CA SER A 76 -0.12 -13.91 -17.27
C SER A 76 0.50 -13.72 -15.88
N GLN A 77 1.31 -14.67 -15.41
CA GLN A 77 1.94 -14.62 -14.10
C GLN A 77 3.25 -13.84 -14.06
N ILE A 78 3.83 -13.49 -15.24
CA ILE A 78 5.17 -12.92 -15.31
C ILE A 78 5.28 -11.56 -14.62
N ASN A 79 4.22 -10.76 -14.65
CA ASN A 79 4.18 -9.46 -14.00
C ASN A 79 4.50 -9.54 -12.50
N ASN A 80 3.86 -10.46 -11.80
CA ASN A 80 4.01 -10.64 -10.35
C ASN A 80 5.35 -11.26 -9.96
N LEU A 81 6.08 -11.81 -10.93
CA LEU A 81 7.41 -12.39 -10.71
C LEU A 81 8.55 -11.42 -11.03
N LEU A 82 8.32 -10.45 -11.92
CA LEU A 82 9.34 -9.52 -12.38
C LEU A 82 9.22 -8.12 -11.76
N PHE A 83 8.02 -7.72 -11.36
CA PHE A 83 7.75 -6.35 -10.93
C PHE A 83 6.98 -6.32 -9.63
N ASP A 84 7.50 -5.55 -8.69
CA ASP A 84 6.79 -5.20 -7.47
C ASP A 84 5.78 -4.07 -7.73
N THR A 85 4.72 -4.06 -6.95
CA THR A 85 3.69 -3.02 -6.98
C THR A 85 3.87 -2.03 -5.83
N LEU A 86 3.23 -0.88 -5.91
CA LEU A 86 3.26 0.11 -4.82
C LEU A 86 2.75 -0.47 -3.50
N MET A 87 1.74 -1.34 -3.57
CA MET A 87 1.15 -2.03 -2.43
C MET A 87 0.93 -3.50 -2.75
N THR A 88 0.99 -4.36 -1.74
CA THR A 88 0.70 -5.79 -1.85
C THR A 88 -0.53 -6.18 -1.05
N ARG A 89 -1.25 -7.21 -1.50
CA ARG A 89 -2.41 -7.75 -0.80
C ARG A 89 -1.98 -8.76 0.26
N SER A 90 -2.70 -8.80 1.37
CA SER A 90 -2.60 -9.92 2.29
C SER A 90 -3.43 -11.11 1.79
N LEU A 91 -2.94 -12.33 1.99
CA LEU A 91 -3.65 -13.55 1.61
C LEU A 91 -4.70 -13.98 2.63
N ASP A 92 -4.60 -13.47 3.86
CA ASP A 92 -5.50 -13.78 4.97
C ASP A 92 -6.54 -12.67 5.25
N GLU A 93 -6.57 -11.64 4.41
CA GLU A 93 -7.54 -10.55 4.47
C GLU A 93 -8.13 -10.24 3.09
N PRO A 94 -9.46 -10.25 2.92
CA PRO A 94 -10.07 -10.18 1.58
C PRO A 94 -9.90 -8.84 0.88
N SER A 95 -9.80 -7.73 1.63
CA SER A 95 -9.85 -6.36 1.07
C SER A 95 -8.80 -5.43 1.65
N SER A 96 -7.67 -5.98 2.12
CA SER A 96 -6.55 -5.18 2.63
C SER A 96 -5.37 -5.18 1.68
N SER A 97 -4.71 -4.03 1.60
CA SER A 97 -3.44 -3.84 0.90
C SER A 97 -2.45 -3.13 1.81
N TYR A 98 -1.21 -3.51 1.68
CA TYR A 98 -0.10 -3.06 2.52
C TYR A 98 1.00 -2.47 1.68
N SER A 99 1.70 -1.49 2.22
CA SER A 99 2.84 -0.84 1.57
C SER A 99 3.91 -1.86 1.19
N LEU A 100 4.41 -1.78 -0.07
CA LEU A 100 5.51 -2.58 -0.58
C LEU A 100 6.61 -1.65 -1.11
N ILE A 101 6.50 -1.12 -2.35
CA ILE A 101 7.42 -0.07 -2.83
C ILE A 101 7.05 1.27 -2.18
N ALA A 102 5.76 1.59 -2.07
CA ALA A 102 5.35 2.78 -1.37
C ALA A 102 5.61 2.62 0.13
N LYS A 103 6.21 3.62 0.74
CA LYS A 103 6.46 3.68 2.18
C LYS A 103 5.18 3.88 2.97
N SER A 104 4.30 4.69 2.42
CA SER A 104 2.99 5.02 2.99
C SER A 104 2.07 5.60 1.94
N TYR A 105 0.79 5.76 2.27
CA TYR A 105 -0.18 6.41 1.42
C TYR A 105 -1.04 7.39 2.22
N ARG A 106 -1.68 8.31 1.52
CA ARG A 106 -2.72 9.20 2.03
C ARG A 106 -3.93 9.16 1.11
N LEU A 107 -5.09 8.86 1.66
CA LEU A 107 -6.37 8.96 0.95
C LEU A 107 -6.94 10.37 1.17
N SER A 108 -7.48 10.99 0.12
CA SER A 108 -8.21 12.26 0.26
C SER A 108 -9.51 12.07 1.05
N ASP A 109 -10.00 13.14 1.67
CA ASP A 109 -11.21 13.10 2.51
C ASP A 109 -12.46 12.70 1.71
N ASP A 110 -12.50 13.05 0.41
CA ASP A 110 -13.56 12.66 -0.53
C ASP A 110 -13.39 11.25 -1.12
N GLN A 111 -12.29 10.56 -0.77
CA GLN A 111 -11.92 9.22 -1.25
C GLN A 111 -11.76 9.09 -2.78
N LEU A 112 -11.58 10.19 -3.48
CA LEU A 112 -11.42 10.19 -4.94
C LEU A 112 -9.97 10.16 -5.40
N SER A 113 -9.00 10.42 -4.52
CA SER A 113 -7.58 10.41 -4.83
C SER A 113 -6.74 9.72 -3.76
N VAL A 114 -5.66 9.09 -4.20
CA VAL A 114 -4.67 8.45 -3.33
C VAL A 114 -3.29 9.00 -3.68
N GLU A 115 -2.57 9.44 -2.67
CA GLU A 115 -1.20 9.92 -2.78
C GLU A 115 -0.26 8.88 -2.16
N TYR A 116 0.74 8.43 -2.92
CA TYR A 116 1.75 7.48 -2.45
C TYR A 116 3.07 8.19 -2.18
N TYR A 117 3.69 7.87 -1.06
CA TYR A 117 5.03 8.35 -0.70
C TYR A 117 6.04 7.25 -0.98
N ILE A 118 7.00 7.55 -1.84
CA ILE A 118 8.10 6.66 -2.25
C ILE A 118 9.41 7.29 -1.77
N ASP A 119 10.39 6.49 -1.37
CA ASP A 119 11.73 7.00 -1.00
C ASP A 119 12.53 7.44 -2.22
#